data_acc1fee07c3ab84b654dea51fb4310af
#
_entry.id   acc1fee07c3ab84b654dea51fb4310af
#
_cell.length_a   1.000
_cell.length_b   1.000
_cell.length_c   1.000
_cell.angle_alpha   90.00
_cell.angle_beta   90.00
_cell.angle_gamma   90.00
#
_symmetry.space_group_name_H-M   'P 1'
#
loop_
_entity.id
_entity.type
_entity.pdbx_description
1 polymer ?
#
loop_
_entity_poly.entity_id
_entity_poly.type
_entity_poly.pdbx_seq_one_letter_code
_entity_poly.pdbx_strand_id
1 'polypeptide(L)'
;MIEHFNGLFYLFVFAIHFLAYAFYGYKCIVSTKSFLDQYGVDHTAAAMTRFFGAMFLGSVLMALYIIFIRPMIHGDIGLENTWAFFNLIFLQNLSAFIVGFYSIKISKLGNNEKTSVEAIIAPGILTLLSAILCYG
;
A
#
# COMPACT_ATOMS: atom_id res chain seq x y z
N MET A 1 14.72 -4.65 -17.46
CA MET A 1 13.68 -4.14 -16.54
C MET A 1 12.26 -4.28 -17.12
N ILE A 2 11.98 -3.73 -18.29
CA ILE A 2 10.65 -3.80 -18.93
C ILE A 2 10.21 -5.25 -19.18
N GLU A 3 11.09 -6.06 -19.72
CA GLU A 3 10.83 -7.48 -20.00
C GLU A 3 10.59 -8.28 -18.72
N HIS A 4 11.29 -7.91 -17.62
CA HIS A 4 11.11 -8.51 -16.31
C HIS A 4 9.68 -8.32 -15.76
N PHE A 5 9.00 -7.23 -16.12
CA PHE A 5 7.63 -6.93 -15.72
C PHE A 5 6.57 -7.34 -16.77
N ASN A 6 6.93 -8.15 -17.76
CA ASN A 6 6.03 -8.52 -18.85
C ASN A 6 5.47 -7.31 -19.62
N GLY A 7 6.21 -6.22 -19.64
CA GLY A 7 5.88 -5.02 -20.40
C GLY A 7 5.80 -3.73 -19.57
N LEU A 8 5.79 -2.63 -20.30
CA LEU A 8 5.80 -1.28 -19.72
C LEU A 8 4.55 -0.99 -18.88
N PHE A 9 3.40 -1.53 -19.27
CA PHE A 9 2.14 -1.32 -18.55
C PHE A 9 2.21 -1.82 -17.11
N TYR A 10 2.67 -3.06 -16.91
CA TYR A 10 2.79 -3.65 -15.56
C TYR A 10 3.85 -2.95 -14.72
N LEU A 11 4.96 -2.53 -15.33
CA LEU A 11 5.97 -1.72 -14.65
C LEU A 11 5.38 -0.39 -14.15
N PHE A 12 4.55 0.26 -14.98
CA PHE A 12 3.90 1.50 -14.61
C PHE A 12 2.90 1.31 -13.46
N VAL A 13 2.06 0.27 -13.51
CA VAL A 13 1.12 -0.08 -12.44
C VAL A 13 1.87 -0.36 -11.13
N PHE A 14 2.96 -1.12 -11.20
CA PHE A 14 3.83 -1.41 -10.07
C PHE A 14 4.40 -0.12 -9.47
N ALA A 15 4.95 0.77 -10.29
CA ALA A 15 5.53 2.02 -9.83
C ALA A 15 4.49 2.90 -9.12
N ILE A 16 3.32 3.10 -9.71
CA ILE A 16 2.24 3.89 -9.08
C ILE A 16 1.82 3.29 -7.75
N HIS A 17 1.61 1.98 -7.70
CA HIS A 17 1.18 1.30 -6.49
C HIS A 17 2.17 1.50 -5.33
N PHE A 18 3.45 1.23 -5.57
CA PHE A 18 4.45 1.30 -4.52
C PHE A 18 4.92 2.72 -4.20
N LEU A 19 4.77 3.68 -5.12
CA LEU A 19 4.90 5.10 -4.81
C LEU A 19 3.79 5.57 -3.86
N ALA A 20 2.56 5.10 -4.05
CA ALA A 20 1.47 5.37 -3.12
C ALA A 20 1.78 4.79 -1.73
N TYR A 21 2.29 3.56 -1.65
CA TYR A 21 2.73 2.96 -0.39
C TYR A 21 3.85 3.76 0.28
N ALA A 22 4.82 4.23 -0.48
CA ALA A 22 5.89 5.08 0.04
C ALA A 22 5.35 6.41 0.58
N PHE A 23 4.39 7.01 -0.11
CA PHE A 23 3.73 8.25 0.31
C PHE A 23 2.97 8.05 1.63
N TYR A 24 2.15 7.01 1.76
CA TYR A 24 1.43 6.74 3.00
C TYR A 24 2.36 6.31 4.13
N GLY A 25 3.40 5.55 3.85
CA GLY A 25 4.44 5.23 4.82
C GLY A 25 5.12 6.48 5.37
N TYR A 26 5.48 7.42 4.50
CA TYR A 26 6.04 8.70 4.89
C TYR A 26 5.06 9.50 5.77
N LYS A 27 3.80 9.62 5.35
CA LYS A 27 2.78 10.33 6.13
C LYS A 27 2.58 9.73 7.52
N CYS A 28 2.55 8.41 7.62
CA CYS A 28 2.37 7.73 8.89
C CYS A 28 3.58 7.82 9.82
N ILE A 29 4.81 7.77 9.28
CA ILE A 29 6.04 7.70 10.08
C ILE A 29 6.61 9.08 10.36
N VAL A 30 6.70 9.95 9.36
CA VAL A 30 7.36 11.27 9.45
C VAL A 30 6.34 12.38 9.69
N SER A 31 5.32 12.48 8.87
CA SER A 31 4.25 13.49 9.00
C SER A 31 3.06 12.99 9.83
N THR A 32 3.33 12.23 10.87
CA THR A 32 2.32 11.54 11.68
C THR A 32 1.25 12.49 12.21
N LYS A 33 1.65 13.63 12.76
CA LYS A 33 0.73 14.63 13.32
C LYS A 33 -0.26 15.14 12.26
N SER A 34 0.25 15.55 11.11
CA SER A 34 -0.58 16.03 9.99
C SER A 34 -1.52 14.95 9.48
N PHE A 35 -1.06 13.70 9.42
CA PHE A 35 -1.89 12.56 9.04
C PHE A 35 -3.04 12.32 10.02
N LEU A 36 -2.76 12.35 11.33
CA LEU A 36 -3.79 12.21 12.36
C LEU A 36 -4.81 13.35 12.32
N ASP A 37 -4.34 14.58 12.12
CA ASP A 37 -5.23 15.75 11.99
C ASP A 37 -6.17 15.62 10.79
N GLN A 38 -5.68 15.10 9.67
CA GLN A 38 -6.47 14.85 8.46
C GLN A 38 -7.64 13.89 8.71
N TYR A 39 -7.43 12.89 9.56
CA TYR A 39 -8.45 11.90 9.90
C TYR A 39 -9.23 12.21 11.17
N GLY A 40 -8.93 13.35 11.81
CA GLY A 40 -9.58 13.72 13.06
C GLY A 40 -9.27 12.78 14.22
N VAL A 41 -8.08 12.21 14.23
CA VAL A 41 -7.61 11.24 15.24
C VAL A 41 -6.71 11.94 16.25
N ASP A 42 -6.87 11.59 17.53
CA ASP A 42 -6.05 12.13 18.60
C ASP A 42 -4.57 11.75 18.45
N HIS A 43 -3.69 12.67 18.83
CA HIS A 43 -2.24 12.48 18.71
C HIS A 43 -1.67 11.37 19.61
N THR A 44 -2.43 10.88 20.57
CA THR A 44 -2.05 9.68 21.35
C THR A 44 -1.94 8.43 20.49
N ALA A 45 -2.58 8.42 19.31
CA ALA A 45 -2.48 7.33 18.34
C ALA A 45 -1.17 7.35 17.51
N ALA A 46 -0.26 8.31 17.73
CA ALA A 46 0.93 8.48 16.91
C ALA A 46 1.83 7.23 16.86
N ALA A 47 2.03 6.55 18.00
CA ALA A 47 2.85 5.34 18.03
C ALA A 47 2.26 4.23 17.16
N MET A 48 0.96 3.97 17.29
CA MET A 48 0.27 2.96 16.49
C MET A 48 0.26 3.32 15.00
N THR A 49 0.09 4.60 14.68
CA THR A 49 0.14 5.10 13.30
C THR A 49 1.52 4.87 12.67
N ARG A 50 2.61 5.06 13.42
CA ARG A 50 3.96 4.77 12.96
C ARG A 50 4.18 3.27 12.74
N PHE A 51 3.68 2.41 13.62
CA PHE A 51 3.71 0.96 13.38
C PHE A 51 2.96 0.57 12.12
N PHE A 52 1.80 1.15 11.89
CA PHE A 52 1.05 0.96 10.64
C PHE A 52 1.87 1.42 9.42
N GLY A 53 2.53 2.57 9.51
CA GLY A 53 3.44 3.07 8.46
C GLY A 53 4.62 2.13 8.21
N ALA A 54 5.13 1.43 9.22
CA ALA A 54 6.20 0.45 9.07
C ALA A 54 5.80 -0.72 8.16
N MET A 55 4.53 -1.09 8.13
CA MET A 55 4.02 -2.13 7.21
C MET A 55 4.14 -1.66 5.75
N PHE A 56 3.80 -0.42 5.46
CA PHE A 56 4.02 0.18 4.14
C PHE A 56 5.51 0.21 3.77
N LEU A 57 6.36 0.62 4.72
CA LEU A 57 7.79 0.68 4.51
C LEU A 57 8.37 -0.70 4.16
N GLY A 58 7.99 -1.75 4.86
CA GLY A 58 8.41 -3.11 4.57
C GLY A 58 8.05 -3.54 3.14
N SER A 59 6.84 -3.22 2.70
CA SER A 59 6.39 -3.51 1.33
C SER A 59 7.17 -2.71 0.28
N VAL A 60 7.48 -1.44 0.56
CA VAL A 60 8.31 -0.60 -0.32
C VAL A 60 9.73 -1.15 -0.42
N LEU A 61 10.33 -1.57 0.69
CA LEU A 61 11.67 -2.18 0.69
C LEU A 61 11.69 -3.46 -0.14
N MET A 62 10.63 -4.28 -0.06
CA MET A 62 10.52 -5.48 -0.90
C MET A 62 10.37 -5.13 -2.38
N ALA A 63 9.61 -4.07 -2.70
CA ALA A 63 9.49 -3.59 -4.07
C ALA A 63 10.84 -3.11 -4.64
N LEU A 64 11.62 -2.37 -3.85
CA LEU A 64 12.97 -1.95 -4.23
C LEU A 64 13.91 -3.14 -4.41
N TYR A 65 13.81 -4.14 -3.55
CA TYR A 65 14.56 -5.38 -3.69
C TYR A 65 14.24 -6.08 -5.02
N ILE A 66 12.96 -6.20 -5.37
CA ILE A 66 12.52 -6.85 -6.61
C ILE A 66 13.05 -6.13 -7.84
N ILE A 67 13.05 -4.79 -7.84
CA ILE A 67 13.49 -4.00 -9.00
C ILE A 67 15.02 -4.00 -9.14
N PHE A 68 15.73 -3.74 -8.06
CA PHE A 68 17.15 -3.39 -8.12
C PHE A 68 18.09 -4.52 -7.71
N ILE A 69 17.74 -5.27 -6.66
CA ILE A 69 18.66 -6.23 -6.05
C ILE A 69 18.49 -7.61 -6.65
N ARG A 70 17.24 -8.08 -6.81
CA ARG A 70 16.96 -9.41 -7.31
C ARG A 70 17.56 -9.71 -8.69
N PRO A 71 17.45 -8.82 -9.70
CA PRO A 71 18.08 -9.05 -10.99
C PRO A 71 19.59 -9.18 -10.92
N MET A 72 20.24 -8.50 -9.97
CA MET A 72 21.71 -8.56 -9.77
C MET A 72 22.15 -9.90 -9.17
N ILE A 73 21.33 -10.52 -8.32
CA ILE A 73 21.67 -11.76 -7.60
C ILE A 73 21.23 -12.99 -8.38
N HIS A 74 20.05 -12.98 -8.96
CA HIS A 74 19.40 -14.14 -9.56
C HIS A 74 19.24 -14.06 -11.08
N GLY A 75 19.72 -13.00 -11.73
CA GLY A 75 19.52 -12.75 -13.17
C GLY A 75 18.07 -12.40 -13.52
N ASP A 76 17.76 -12.44 -14.80
CA ASP A 76 16.43 -12.12 -15.33
C ASP A 76 15.42 -13.25 -15.10
N ILE A 77 15.12 -13.49 -13.84
CA ILE A 77 14.01 -14.36 -13.45
C ILE A 77 12.75 -13.52 -13.44
N GLY A 78 11.75 -13.90 -14.22
CA GLY A 78 10.46 -13.19 -14.30
C GLY A 78 9.76 -13.04 -12.94
N LEU A 79 8.68 -12.28 -12.90
CA LEU A 79 7.91 -12.00 -11.67
C LEU A 79 7.19 -13.23 -11.10
N GLU A 80 7.16 -14.35 -11.82
CA GLU A 80 6.47 -15.57 -11.43
C GLU A 80 6.78 -16.02 -10.01
N ASN A 81 8.06 -15.92 -9.62
CA ASN A 81 8.49 -16.30 -8.27
C ASN A 81 8.15 -15.24 -7.19
N THR A 82 7.57 -14.12 -7.58
CA THR A 82 7.12 -13.06 -6.66
C THR A 82 5.60 -12.98 -6.54
N TRP A 83 4.88 -13.88 -7.19
CA TRP A 83 3.42 -13.90 -7.18
C TRP A 83 2.83 -13.91 -5.75
N ALA A 84 3.43 -14.67 -4.84
CA ALA A 84 2.96 -14.73 -3.46
C ALA A 84 3.03 -13.36 -2.76
N PHE A 85 4.06 -12.57 -3.03
CA PHE A 85 4.17 -11.20 -2.51
C PHE A 85 3.06 -10.30 -3.08
N PHE A 86 2.84 -10.31 -4.39
CA PHE A 86 1.79 -9.51 -5.01
C PHE A 86 0.39 -9.94 -4.56
N ASN A 87 0.16 -11.23 -4.38
CA ASN A 87 -1.10 -11.75 -3.87
C ASN A 87 -1.35 -11.32 -2.42
N LEU A 88 -0.31 -11.34 -1.58
CA LEU A 88 -0.41 -10.82 -0.22
C LEU A 88 -0.75 -9.33 -0.22
N ILE A 89 -0.10 -8.53 -1.05
CA ILE A 89 -0.38 -7.09 -1.19
C ILE A 89 -1.82 -6.86 -1.65
N PHE A 90 -2.31 -7.64 -2.61
CA PHE A 90 -3.71 -7.58 -3.05
C PHE A 90 -4.68 -7.86 -1.90
N LEU A 91 -4.46 -8.92 -1.15
CA LEU A 91 -5.32 -9.28 -0.02
C LEU A 91 -5.27 -8.24 1.11
N GLN A 92 -4.10 -7.66 1.37
CA GLN A 92 -3.95 -6.57 2.35
C GLN A 92 -4.76 -5.33 1.92
N ASN A 93 -4.67 -4.93 0.66
CA ASN A 93 -5.41 -3.78 0.13
C ASN A 93 -6.92 -4.04 0.16
N LEU A 94 -7.35 -5.24 -0.25
CA LEU A 94 -8.76 -5.64 -0.21
C LEU A 94 -9.30 -5.62 1.22
N SER A 95 -8.54 -6.17 2.16
CA SER A 95 -8.92 -6.17 3.58
C SER A 95 -9.01 -4.74 4.13
N ALA A 96 -8.05 -3.87 3.79
CA ALA A 96 -8.06 -2.47 4.18
C ALA A 96 -9.29 -1.73 3.60
N PHE A 97 -9.65 -2.02 2.37
CA PHE A 97 -10.86 -1.46 1.74
C PHE A 97 -12.14 -1.90 2.46
N ILE A 98 -12.28 -3.20 2.72
CA ILE A 98 -13.46 -3.76 3.40
C ILE A 98 -13.58 -3.21 4.82
N VAL A 99 -12.49 -3.24 5.59
CA VAL A 99 -12.46 -2.76 6.98
C VAL A 99 -12.67 -1.25 7.03
N GLY A 100 -12.06 -0.49 6.11
CA GLY A 100 -12.27 0.97 6.00
C GLY A 100 -13.72 1.32 5.72
N PHE A 101 -14.34 0.62 4.79
CA PHE A 101 -15.75 0.81 4.48
C PHE A 101 -16.64 0.50 5.69
N TYR A 102 -16.42 -0.65 6.33
CA TYR A 102 -17.13 -1.03 7.54
C TYR A 102 -16.98 0.01 8.64
N SER A 103 -15.75 0.45 8.91
CA SER A 103 -15.46 1.40 9.98
C SER A 103 -16.12 2.77 9.77
N ILE A 104 -16.12 3.27 8.54
CA ILE A 104 -16.63 4.62 8.24
C ILE A 104 -18.14 4.63 8.02
N LYS A 105 -18.67 3.62 7.33
CA LYS A 105 -20.08 3.62 6.91
C LYS A 105 -21.01 2.85 7.82
N ILE A 106 -20.54 1.80 8.47
CA ILE A 106 -21.37 0.89 9.27
C ILE A 106 -21.15 1.09 10.76
N SER A 107 -19.95 0.80 11.26
CA SER A 107 -19.64 0.87 12.70
C SER A 107 -19.59 2.31 13.22
N LYS A 108 -18.94 3.19 12.48
CA LYS A 108 -18.68 4.59 12.85
C LYS A 108 -17.91 4.78 14.17
N LEU A 109 -17.50 3.70 14.81
CA LEU A 109 -16.74 3.74 16.06
C LEU A 109 -15.36 4.37 15.80
N GLY A 110 -15.00 5.38 16.58
CA GLY A 110 -13.75 6.11 16.43
C GLY A 110 -13.70 7.08 15.24
N ASN A 111 -14.79 7.20 14.49
CA ASN A 111 -14.90 8.14 13.37
C ASN A 111 -15.80 9.33 13.74
N ASN A 112 -15.51 10.48 13.14
CA ASN A 112 -16.30 11.69 13.28
C ASN A 112 -16.48 12.36 11.91
N GLU A 113 -17.09 13.55 11.88
CA GLU A 113 -17.33 14.31 10.64
C GLU A 113 -16.04 14.68 9.90
N LYS A 114 -14.89 14.73 10.60
CA LYS A 114 -13.58 15.02 10.03
C LYS A 114 -12.90 13.82 9.42
N THR A 115 -13.41 12.60 9.65
CA THR A 115 -12.79 11.37 9.11
C THR A 115 -12.88 11.37 7.60
N SER A 116 -11.73 11.33 6.94
CA SER A 116 -11.63 11.40 5.48
C SER A 116 -12.10 10.11 4.82
N VAL A 117 -12.90 10.23 3.75
CA VAL A 117 -13.28 9.11 2.89
C VAL A 117 -12.11 8.52 2.10
N GLU A 118 -10.96 9.19 2.09
CA GLU A 118 -9.71 8.67 1.50
C GLU A 118 -9.33 7.31 2.09
N ALA A 119 -9.70 7.04 3.34
CA ALA A 119 -9.52 5.73 3.98
C ALA A 119 -10.28 4.58 3.31
N ILE A 120 -11.26 4.89 2.45
CA ILE A 120 -11.97 3.91 1.61
C ILE A 120 -11.43 3.95 0.19
N ILE A 121 -11.28 5.14 -0.37
CA ILE A 121 -10.92 5.35 -1.77
C ILE A 121 -9.50 4.87 -2.06
N ALA A 122 -8.53 5.22 -1.25
CA ALA A 122 -7.13 4.85 -1.47
C ALA A 122 -6.92 3.32 -1.44
N PRO A 123 -7.38 2.58 -0.42
CA PRO A 123 -7.32 1.12 -0.45
C PRO A 123 -8.07 0.50 -1.62
N GLY A 124 -9.19 1.08 -2.05
CA GLY A 124 -9.96 0.62 -3.21
C GLY A 124 -9.14 0.71 -4.51
N ILE A 125 -8.51 1.83 -4.76
CA ILE A 125 -7.63 2.04 -5.92
C ILE A 125 -6.42 1.10 -5.85
N LEU A 126 -5.78 0.98 -4.70
CA LEU A 126 -4.64 0.09 -4.49
C LEU A 126 -5.01 -1.39 -4.67
N THR A 127 -6.23 -1.77 -4.29
CA THR A 127 -6.76 -3.12 -4.54
C THR A 127 -6.83 -3.40 -6.04
N LEU A 128 -7.35 -2.47 -6.84
CA LEU A 128 -7.43 -2.62 -8.30
C LEU A 128 -6.03 -2.70 -8.93
N LEU A 129 -5.10 -1.84 -8.52
CA LEU A 129 -3.73 -1.85 -9.04
C LEU A 129 -3.01 -3.16 -8.71
N SER A 130 -3.14 -3.65 -7.47
CA SER A 130 -2.52 -4.91 -7.06
C SER A 130 -3.19 -6.13 -7.69
N ALA A 131 -4.49 -6.09 -7.98
CA ALA A 131 -5.20 -7.13 -8.73
C ALA A 131 -4.64 -7.25 -10.17
N ILE A 132 -4.35 -6.12 -10.81
CA ILE A 132 -3.71 -6.11 -12.13
C ILE A 132 -2.33 -6.77 -12.08
N LEU A 133 -1.54 -6.51 -11.05
CA LEU A 133 -0.22 -7.13 -10.87
C LEU A 133 -0.29 -8.64 -10.64
N CYS A 134 -1.37 -9.12 -10.00
CA CYS A 134 -1.54 -10.55 -9.68
C CYS A 134 -2.21 -11.34 -10.82
N TYR A 135 -3.23 -10.77 -11.44
CA TYR A 135 -4.18 -11.49 -12.29
C TYR A 135 -4.33 -10.92 -13.70
N GLY A 136 -3.78 -9.76 -13.92
CA GLY A 136 -3.72 -9.13 -15.25
C GLY A 136 -2.53 -9.64 -16.06
#